data_b3d576f1d697c84e43a3bed077ca3f0a
#
_entry.id   b3d576f1d697c84e43a3bed077ca3f0a
#
_cell.length_a   1.000
_cell.length_b   1.000
_cell.length_c   1.000
_cell.angle_alpha   90.00
_cell.angle_beta   90.00
_cell.angle_gamma   90.00
#
_symmetry.space_group_name_H-M   'P 1'
#
loop_
_entity.id
_entity.type
_entity.pdbx_description
1 polymer ?
#
loop_
_entity_poly.entity_id
_entity_poly.type
_entity_poly.pdbx_seq_one_letter_code
_entity_poly.pdbx_strand_id
1 'polypeptide(L)'
;MKTWFTALTLSLFAMTASHADIKTLQKNLSTQYPEIKVESVNKTPFSDIYEVYMNGRIVYTDEAAKYFFVGNLIDLKQQKNLTEERERVLS
;
A
#
# COMPACT_ATOMS: atom_id res chain seq x y z
N MET A 1 -48.41 -9.21 2.45
CA MET A 1 -47.97 -9.09 2.40
C MET A 1 -46.93 -8.87 2.48
N LYS A 2 -46.51 -8.77 2.51
CA LYS A 2 -45.79 -8.57 2.58
C LYS A 2 -44.66 -8.31 2.47
N THR A 3 -44.09 -8.14 2.38
CA THR A 3 -43.25 -7.93 2.22
C THR A 3 -42.16 -7.71 2.47
N TRP A 4 -41.84 -7.64 2.45
CA TRP A 4 -40.85 -7.49 2.68
C TRP A 4 -39.70 -7.34 2.46
N PHE A 5 -39.21 -7.10 2.41
CA PHE A 5 -38.22 -7.00 2.17
C PHE A 5 -37.18 -6.72 2.33
N THR A 6 -36.60 -6.44 2.33
CA THR A 6 -35.86 -6.33 2.36
C THR A 6 -34.67 -6.09 2.29
N ALA A 7 -34.18 -5.98 2.22
CA ALA A 7 -33.20 -5.81 2.19
C ALA A 7 -32.08 -5.67 1.95
N LEU A 8 -31.61 -5.37 1.84
CA LEU A 8 -30.69 -5.30 1.59
C LEU A 8 -29.69 -4.92 1.71
N THR A 9 -29.19 -4.65 1.75
CA THR A 9 -28.35 -4.31 1.87
C THR A 9 -27.21 -4.14 1.70
N LEU A 10 -26.65 -3.98 1.58
CA LEU A 10 -25.70 -3.84 1.41
C LEU A 10 -24.55 -3.70 1.59
N SER A 11 -24.08 -3.43 1.58
CA SER A 11 -23.02 -3.49 1.85
C SER A 11 -21.96 -3.25 1.16
N LEU A 12 -21.35 -2.86 1.01
CA LEU A 12 -20.45 -2.60 0.27
C LEU A 12 -19.50 -1.96 0.80
N PHE A 13 -19.01 -1.51 1.24
CA PHE A 13 -18.14 -0.79 1.66
C PHE A 13 -16.84 -1.26 1.84
N ALA A 14 -16.42 -2.20 1.64
CA ALA A 14 -15.13 -2.68 1.83
C ALA A 14 -14.07 -2.02 1.08
N MET A 15 -14.32 -1.39 0.01
CA MET A 15 -13.30 -0.99 -0.84
C MET A 15 -12.54 0.16 -0.40
N THR A 16 -13.04 1.00 0.39
CA THR A 16 -12.36 2.22 0.72
C THR A 16 -11.23 2.02 1.70
N ALA A 17 -11.15 0.86 2.31
CA ALA A 17 -10.10 0.60 3.28
C ALA A 17 -8.72 0.77 2.72
N SER A 18 -8.50 0.44 1.46
CA SER A 18 -7.18 0.56 0.86
C SER A 18 -6.70 1.98 0.83
N HIS A 19 -7.57 2.90 0.48
CA HIS A 19 -7.17 4.30 0.44
C HIS A 19 -6.91 4.84 1.83
N ALA A 20 -7.69 4.41 2.81
CA ALA A 20 -7.49 4.85 4.18
C ALA A 20 -6.14 4.39 4.70
N ASP A 21 -5.74 3.17 4.38
CA ASP A 21 -4.46 2.63 4.81
C ASP A 21 -3.30 3.41 4.22
N ILE A 22 -3.38 3.75 2.97
CA ILE A 22 -2.33 4.52 2.32
C ILE A 22 -2.24 5.92 2.90
N LYS A 23 -3.37 6.56 3.14
CA LYS A 23 -3.37 7.88 3.74
C LYS A 23 -2.81 7.87 5.15
N THR A 24 -3.13 6.85 5.91
CA THR A 24 -2.60 6.69 7.26
C THR A 24 -1.09 6.53 7.22
N LEU A 25 -0.60 5.72 6.30
CA LEU A 25 0.83 5.53 6.18
C LEU A 25 1.52 6.83 5.75
N GLN A 26 0.95 7.54 4.79
CA GLN A 26 1.52 8.82 4.36
C GLN A 26 1.62 9.79 5.53
N LYS A 27 0.60 9.84 6.35
CA LYS A 27 0.60 10.70 7.52
C LYS A 27 1.66 10.26 8.52
N ASN A 28 1.77 8.97 8.76
CA ASN A 28 2.76 8.45 9.70
C ASN A 28 4.18 8.75 9.21
N LEU A 29 4.41 8.61 7.92
CA LEU A 29 5.72 8.90 7.36
C LEU A 29 6.08 10.38 7.53
N SER A 30 5.17 11.27 7.20
CA SER A 30 5.46 12.68 7.30
C SER A 30 5.60 13.15 8.74
N THR A 31 4.90 12.50 9.65
CA THR A 31 4.98 12.87 11.06
C THR A 31 6.25 12.36 11.71
N GLN A 32 6.61 11.12 11.41
CA GLN A 32 7.76 10.48 12.07
C GLN A 32 9.08 10.80 11.39
N TYR A 33 9.05 11.05 10.10
CA TYR A 33 10.28 11.26 9.32
C TYR A 33 10.12 12.44 8.39
N PRO A 34 9.97 13.64 8.96
CA PRO A 34 9.66 14.82 8.14
C PRO A 34 10.75 15.20 7.14
N GLU A 35 11.99 14.78 7.35
CA GLU A 35 13.04 15.11 6.42
C GLU A 35 13.13 14.14 5.24
N ILE A 36 12.38 13.05 5.26
CA ILE A 36 12.38 12.12 4.15
C ILE A 36 11.39 12.58 3.10
N LYS A 37 11.86 12.69 1.87
CA LYS A 37 11.01 13.11 0.78
C LYS A 37 10.39 11.90 0.12
N VAL A 38 9.15 11.62 0.47
CA VAL A 38 8.42 10.49 -0.09
C VAL A 38 7.73 10.94 -1.36
N GLU A 39 7.97 10.23 -2.45
CA GLU A 39 7.37 10.59 -3.73
C GLU A 39 6.05 9.87 -3.95
N SER A 40 5.95 8.62 -3.52
CA SER A 40 4.68 7.90 -3.63
C SER A 40 4.64 6.75 -2.65
N VAL A 41 3.42 6.34 -2.34
CA VAL A 41 3.15 5.21 -1.47
C VAL A 41 2.09 4.37 -2.15
N ASN A 42 2.33 3.07 -2.26
CA ASN A 42 1.39 2.16 -2.91
C ASN A 42 1.31 0.84 -2.17
N LYS A 43 0.24 0.14 -2.40
CA LYS A 43 0.12 -1.21 -1.88
C LYS A 43 0.97 -2.17 -2.69
N THR A 44 1.30 -3.30 -2.09
CA THR A 44 1.97 -4.38 -2.80
C THR A 44 1.03 -5.58 -2.85
N PRO A 45 1.34 -6.61 -3.63
CA PRO A 45 0.56 -7.84 -3.55
C PRO A 45 0.67 -8.53 -2.20
N PHE A 46 1.65 -8.14 -1.40
CA PHE A 46 1.85 -8.69 -0.08
C PHE A 46 0.98 -7.92 0.90
N SER A 47 0.10 -8.61 1.57
CA SER A 47 -0.81 -7.97 2.51
C SER A 47 -0.04 -7.24 3.60
N ASP A 48 -0.48 -6.06 3.95
CA ASP A 48 0.10 -5.24 5.05
C ASP A 48 1.50 -4.72 4.79
N ILE A 49 2.01 -4.88 3.59
CA ILE A 49 3.30 -4.34 3.21
C ILE A 49 3.08 -3.29 2.13
N TYR A 50 3.71 -2.16 2.29
CA TYR A 50 3.53 -1.03 1.38
C TYR A 50 4.85 -0.65 0.74
N GLU A 51 4.75 -0.19 -0.49
CA GLU A 51 5.88 0.29 -1.27
C GLU A 51 6.01 1.79 -1.05
N VAL A 52 7.18 2.25 -0.65
CA VAL A 52 7.45 3.68 -0.49
C VAL A 52 8.57 4.04 -1.45
N TYR A 53 8.27 4.93 -2.38
CA TYR A 53 9.26 5.36 -3.38
C TYR A 53 9.88 6.65 -2.91
N MET A 54 11.20 6.63 -2.74
CA MET A 54 11.92 7.81 -2.31
C MET A 54 13.36 7.73 -2.82
N ASN A 55 13.87 8.85 -3.30
CA ASN A 55 15.23 8.92 -3.81
C ASN A 55 15.51 7.92 -4.92
N GLY A 56 14.52 7.68 -5.78
CA GLY A 56 14.69 6.75 -6.89
C GLY A 56 14.74 5.28 -6.49
N ARG A 57 14.43 4.98 -5.26
CA ARG A 57 14.49 3.61 -4.74
C ARG A 57 13.19 3.27 -4.02
N ILE A 58 12.90 2.00 -4.01
CA ILE A 58 11.74 1.52 -3.28
C ILE A 58 12.21 0.93 -1.96
N VAL A 59 11.54 1.30 -0.88
CA VAL A 59 11.65 0.61 0.38
C VAL A 59 10.26 0.14 0.78
N TYR A 60 10.21 -0.82 1.67
CA TYR A 60 8.93 -1.39 2.11
C TYR A 60 8.72 -1.12 3.58
N THR A 61 7.48 -0.97 3.95
CA THR A 61 7.14 -0.69 5.34
C THR A 61 5.74 -1.18 5.66
N ASP A 62 5.41 -1.18 6.94
CA ASP A 62 4.06 -1.45 7.40
C ASP A 62 3.27 -0.15 7.49
N GLU A 63 1.99 -0.23 7.77
CA GLU A 63 1.14 0.95 7.84
C GLU A 63 1.59 1.94 8.92
N ALA A 64 2.11 1.44 10.02
CA ALA A 64 2.55 2.30 11.12
C ALA A 64 3.91 2.94 10.85
N ALA A 65 4.60 2.54 9.79
CA ALA A 65 5.95 3.03 9.45
C ALA A 65 6.94 2.78 10.58
N LYS A 66 6.80 1.65 11.24
CA LYS A 66 7.70 1.30 12.33
C LYS A 66 8.99 0.69 11.85
N TYR A 67 8.91 -0.10 10.80
CA TYR A 67 10.09 -0.80 10.29
C TYR A 67 10.16 -0.59 8.79
N PHE A 68 11.36 -0.34 8.31
CA PHE A 68 11.60 -0.29 6.87
C PHE A 68 12.46 -1.48 6.51
N PHE A 69 12.22 -2.05 5.34
CA PHE A 69 13.15 -3.02 4.82
C PHE A 69 13.41 -2.74 3.34
N VAL A 70 14.62 -3.03 2.94
CA VAL A 70 15.12 -2.74 1.62
C VAL A 70 15.53 -4.06 1.00
N GLY A 71 15.15 -4.25 -0.24
CA GLY A 71 15.46 -5.48 -0.93
C GLY A 71 14.52 -5.69 -2.08
N ASN A 72 14.50 -6.89 -2.60
CA ASN A 72 13.69 -7.19 -3.77
C ASN A 72 12.51 -8.07 -3.41
N LEU A 73 11.36 -7.67 -3.89
CA LEU A 73 10.15 -8.46 -3.77
C LEU A 73 10.02 -9.30 -5.04
N ILE A 74 10.07 -10.60 -4.89
CA ILE A 74 10.08 -11.50 -6.02
C ILE A 74 8.77 -12.27 -6.05
N ASP A 75 8.11 -12.23 -7.20
CA ASP A 75 6.93 -13.06 -7.43
C ASP A 75 7.44 -14.41 -7.92
N LEU A 76 7.39 -15.41 -7.08
CA LEU A 76 7.97 -16.72 -7.42
C LEU A 76 7.17 -17.43 -8.50
N LYS A 77 5.89 -17.21 -8.53
CA LYS A 77 5.04 -17.83 -9.52
C LYS A 77 5.37 -17.34 -10.91
N GLN A 78 5.50 -16.05 -11.07
CA GLN A 78 5.80 -15.44 -12.36
C GLN A 78 7.28 -15.27 -12.58
N GLN A 79 8.09 -15.54 -11.57
CA GLN A 79 9.54 -15.37 -11.62
C GLN A 79 9.92 -13.95 -12.01
N LYS A 80 9.28 -13.00 -11.36
CA LYS A 80 9.48 -11.58 -11.65
C LYS A 80 10.00 -10.86 -10.44
N ASN A 81 10.92 -9.94 -10.66
CA ASN A 81 11.38 -9.04 -9.64
C ASN A 81 10.48 -7.82 -9.65
N LEU A 82 9.53 -7.79 -8.74
CA LEU A 82 8.53 -6.73 -8.72
C LEU A 82 9.14 -5.39 -8.32
N THR A 83 10.17 -5.41 -7.49
CA THR A 83 10.83 -4.18 -7.08
C THR A 83 11.48 -3.50 -8.27
N GLU A 84 12.22 -4.26 -9.07
CA GLU A 84 12.85 -3.70 -10.27
C GLU A 84 11.82 -3.17 -11.24
N GLU A 85 10.75 -3.91 -11.44
CA GLU A 85 9.70 -3.49 -12.33
C GLU A 85 9.09 -2.17 -11.88
N ARG A 86 8.78 -2.08 -10.59
CA ARG A 86 8.17 -0.87 -10.05
C ARG A 86 9.12 0.31 -10.09
N GLU A 87 10.40 0.09 -9.82
CA GLU A 87 11.37 1.17 -9.89
C GLU A 87 11.47 1.73 -11.32
N ARG A 88 11.39 0.85 -12.30
CA ARG A 88 11.37 1.29 -13.70
C ARG A 88 10.14 2.12 -14.02
N VAL A 89 8.99 1.67 -13.56
CA VAL A 89 7.74 2.39 -13.82
C VAL A 89 7.73 3.75 -13.12
N LEU A 90 8.22 3.82 -11.92
CA LEU A 90 8.16 5.05 -11.13
C LEU A 90 9.28 6.04 -11.48
N SER A 91 10.33 5.57 -12.10
CA SER A 91 11.37 6.48 -12.51
C SER A 91 11.01 7.14 -13.83
#